data_572ff9e986c062fd1968be5a69e700dc
#
_entry.id   572ff9e986c062fd1968be5a69e700dc
#
_cell.length_a   1.000
_cell.length_b   1.000
_cell.length_c   1.000
_cell.angle_alpha   90.00
_cell.angle_beta   90.00
_cell.angle_gamma   90.00
#
_symmetry.space_group_name_H-M   'P 1'
#
loop_
_entity.id
_entity.type
_entity.pdbx_description
1 polymer ?
#
loop_
_entity_poly.entity_id
_entity_poly.type
_entity_poly.pdbx_seq_one_letter_code
_entity_poly.pdbx_strand_id
1 'polypeptide(L)'
;MNEQHNSKLTPNARKLRKDMTKEERHLWYDCLKTLPVTVHRQKVLGNYIVDFYIASAKLVIELDGSQHYENVGRQKDAIRDAYLKDIGCSVLRYSNADINQSFKTVCEDIYNHLRMHTD
;
A
#
# COMPACT_ATOMS: atom_id res chain seq x y z
N MET A 1 7.49 -17.45 -9.28
CA MET A 1 8.23 -16.41 -9.94
C MET A 1 8.39 -15.20 -9.02
N ASN A 2 9.54 -14.61 -9.04
CA ASN A 2 9.82 -13.48 -8.18
C ASN A 2 9.12 -12.22 -8.68
N GLU A 3 8.71 -11.41 -7.76
CA GLU A 3 8.26 -10.07 -8.06
C GLU A 3 9.42 -9.28 -8.65
N GLN A 4 9.12 -8.47 -9.64
CA GLN A 4 10.13 -7.62 -10.21
C GLN A 4 10.55 -6.58 -9.17
N HIS A 5 11.81 -6.25 -9.18
CA HIS A 5 12.37 -5.31 -8.22
C HIS A 5 13.39 -4.40 -8.93
N ASN A 6 13.09 -3.11 -8.95
CA ASN A 6 14.01 -2.12 -9.46
C ASN A 6 14.89 -1.62 -8.31
N SER A 7 16.11 -2.10 -8.25
CA SER A 7 17.03 -1.76 -7.16
C SER A 7 17.38 -0.27 -7.10
N LYS A 8 17.18 0.47 -8.19
CA LYS A 8 17.40 1.92 -8.19
C LYS A 8 16.43 2.65 -7.28
N LEU A 9 15.28 2.05 -6.97
CA LEU A 9 14.29 2.65 -6.09
C LEU A 9 14.55 2.35 -4.61
N THR A 10 15.49 1.47 -4.29
CA THR A 10 15.74 1.10 -2.89
C THR A 10 16.10 2.28 -1.99
N PRO A 11 16.98 3.22 -2.39
CA PRO A 11 17.27 4.38 -1.53
C PRO A 11 16.04 5.26 -1.31
N ASN A 12 15.19 5.43 -2.33
CA ASN A 12 13.96 6.21 -2.20
C ASN A 12 12.98 5.54 -1.22
N ALA A 13 12.85 4.21 -1.32
CA ALA A 13 11.98 3.47 -0.41
C ALA A 13 12.45 3.60 1.03
N ARG A 14 13.77 3.55 1.27
CA ARG A 14 14.34 3.73 2.61
C ARG A 14 14.04 5.11 3.17
N LYS A 15 14.17 6.15 2.34
CA LYS A 15 13.86 7.50 2.75
C LYS A 15 12.38 7.64 3.10
N LEU A 16 11.50 7.08 2.28
CA LEU A 16 10.06 7.16 2.52
C LEU A 16 9.66 6.45 3.81
N ARG A 17 10.32 5.34 4.16
CA ARG A 17 10.06 4.67 5.44
C ARG A 17 10.43 5.53 6.63
N LYS A 18 11.47 6.34 6.51
CA LYS A 18 11.86 7.27 7.58
C LYS A 18 10.92 8.46 7.67
N ASP A 19 10.39 8.90 6.53
CA ASP A 19 9.61 10.12 6.41
C ASP A 19 8.12 9.83 6.18
N MET A 20 7.60 8.79 6.82
CA MET A 20 6.19 8.46 6.68
C MET A 20 5.30 9.60 7.15
N THR A 21 4.18 9.78 6.45
CA THR A 21 3.19 10.78 6.85
C THR A 21 2.53 10.38 8.17
N LYS A 22 1.82 11.32 8.77
CA LYS A 22 1.05 11.06 9.99
C LYS A 22 0.05 9.92 9.79
N GLU A 23 -0.66 9.93 8.65
CA GLU A 23 -1.65 8.90 8.34
C GLU A 23 -1.00 7.54 8.11
N GLU A 24 0.13 7.51 7.41
CA GLU A 24 0.88 6.27 7.21
C GLU A 24 1.35 5.70 8.54
N ARG A 25 1.87 6.55 9.43
CA ARG A 25 2.31 6.11 10.77
C ARG A 25 1.15 5.55 11.57
N HIS A 26 -0.01 6.22 11.51
CA HIS A 26 -1.19 5.77 12.24
C HIS A 26 -1.61 4.36 11.77
N LEU A 27 -1.72 4.18 10.46
CA LEU A 27 -2.10 2.89 9.91
C LEU A 27 -1.06 1.81 10.24
N TRP A 28 0.21 2.16 10.17
CA TRP A 28 1.28 1.21 10.46
C TRP A 28 1.28 0.77 11.92
N TYR A 29 1.40 1.72 12.84
CA TYR A 29 1.58 1.39 14.26
C TYR A 29 0.33 0.86 14.92
N ASP A 30 -0.84 1.36 14.55
CA ASP A 30 -2.08 1.03 15.24
C ASP A 30 -2.89 -0.05 14.54
N CYS A 31 -2.47 -0.53 13.40
CA CYS A 31 -3.17 -1.58 12.68
C CYS A 31 -2.20 -2.60 12.06
N LEU A 32 -1.48 -2.22 11.02
CA LEU A 32 -0.75 -3.18 10.19
C LEU A 32 0.34 -3.92 10.94
N LYS A 33 1.06 -3.22 11.81
CA LYS A 33 2.15 -3.82 12.60
C LYS A 33 1.64 -4.91 13.54
N THR A 34 0.37 -4.84 13.93
CA THR A 34 -0.23 -5.80 14.87
C THR A 34 -0.80 -7.03 14.20
N LEU A 35 -0.85 -7.06 12.88
CA LEU A 35 -1.41 -8.20 12.15
C LEU A 35 -0.51 -9.43 12.24
N PRO A 36 -1.09 -10.64 12.19
CA PRO A 36 -0.31 -11.87 12.26
C PRO A 36 0.32 -12.27 10.92
N VAL A 37 0.70 -11.27 10.13
CA VAL A 37 1.35 -11.45 8.83
C VAL A 37 2.45 -10.43 8.70
N THR A 38 3.41 -10.71 7.82
CA THR A 38 4.48 -9.74 7.55
C THR A 38 3.96 -8.66 6.62
N VAL A 39 4.11 -7.41 7.03
CA VAL A 39 3.75 -6.25 6.24
C VAL A 39 5.02 -5.46 5.94
N HIS A 40 5.26 -5.20 4.67
CA HIS A 40 6.40 -4.39 4.22
C HIS A 40 5.93 -2.96 4.00
N ARG A 41 6.70 -2.01 4.49
CA ARG A 41 6.45 -0.58 4.28
C ARG A 41 7.26 -0.08 3.11
N GLN A 42 6.67 0.72 2.25
CA GLN A 42 7.35 1.34 1.12
C GLN A 42 8.12 0.29 0.32
N LYS A 43 7.37 -0.67 -0.18
CA LYS A 43 7.94 -1.82 -0.89
C LYS A 43 8.11 -1.50 -2.37
N VAL A 44 9.26 -1.82 -2.92
CA VAL A 44 9.51 -1.70 -4.36
C VAL A 44 8.91 -2.92 -5.06
N LEU A 45 7.97 -2.67 -5.97
CA LEU A 45 7.40 -3.68 -6.86
C LEU A 45 7.57 -3.19 -8.30
N GLY A 46 8.46 -3.84 -9.05
CA GLY A 46 8.81 -3.37 -10.39
C GLY A 46 9.43 -1.98 -10.34
N ASN A 47 8.81 -1.06 -11.03
CA ASN A 47 9.25 0.34 -11.10
C ASN A 47 8.47 1.24 -10.14
N TYR A 48 7.73 0.67 -9.20
CA TYR A 48 6.86 1.42 -8.31
C TYR A 48 7.20 1.17 -6.85
N ILE A 49 6.95 2.17 -6.01
CA ILE A 49 7.04 2.01 -4.56
C ILE A 49 5.59 2.05 -4.05
N VAL A 50 5.17 0.98 -3.38
CA VAL A 50 3.84 0.92 -2.79
C VAL A 50 3.93 1.20 -1.29
N ASP A 51 2.89 1.81 -0.73
CA ASP A 51 2.94 2.23 0.68
C ASP A 51 3.09 1.05 1.62
N PHE A 52 2.26 0.01 1.43
CA PHE A 52 2.33 -1.21 2.24
C PHE A 52 2.07 -2.42 1.36
N TYR A 53 2.77 -3.50 1.66
CA TYR A 53 2.64 -4.74 0.90
C TYR A 53 2.61 -5.95 1.81
N ILE A 54 1.63 -6.82 1.61
CA ILE A 54 1.50 -8.09 2.32
C ILE A 54 1.67 -9.21 1.29
N ALA A 55 2.87 -9.79 1.24
CA ALA A 55 3.22 -10.77 0.22
C ALA A 55 2.38 -12.04 0.29
N SER A 56 2.06 -12.50 1.49
CA SER A 56 1.28 -13.73 1.68
C SER A 56 -0.12 -13.64 1.07
N ALA A 57 -0.67 -12.45 0.95
CA ALA A 57 -1.99 -12.20 0.36
C ALA A 57 -1.88 -11.50 -0.99
N LYS A 58 -0.68 -11.16 -1.43
CA LYS A 58 -0.43 -10.31 -2.60
C LYS A 58 -1.28 -9.05 -2.56
N LEU A 59 -1.29 -8.42 -1.41
CA LEU A 59 -2.13 -7.26 -1.14
C LEU A 59 -1.29 -6.00 -1.02
N VAL A 60 -1.61 -5.01 -1.84
CA VAL A 60 -1.04 -3.67 -1.78
C VAL A 60 -2.05 -2.77 -1.08
N ILE A 61 -1.58 -1.96 -0.14
CA ILE A 61 -2.41 -0.98 0.54
C ILE A 61 -1.79 0.39 0.30
N GLU A 62 -2.62 1.32 -0.20
CA GLU A 62 -2.18 2.65 -0.57
C GLU A 62 -3.00 3.71 0.15
N LEU A 63 -2.33 4.75 0.60
CA LEU A 63 -3.00 5.91 1.16
C LEU A 63 -2.91 7.07 0.18
N ASP A 64 -4.07 7.55 -0.23
CA ASP A 64 -4.13 8.73 -1.10
C ASP A 64 -4.12 9.99 -0.22
N GLY A 65 -3.14 10.85 -0.48
CA GLY A 65 -3.13 12.15 0.16
C GLY A 65 -4.26 13.02 -0.38
N SER A 66 -4.33 14.23 0.14
CA SER A 66 -5.32 15.21 -0.27
C SER A 66 -4.95 15.92 -1.58
N GLN A 67 -4.13 15.29 -2.38
CA GLN A 67 -3.64 15.88 -3.60
C GLN A 67 -4.67 15.85 -4.69
N HIS A 68 -4.69 16.89 -5.50
CA HIS A 68 -5.56 16.94 -6.65
C HIS A 68 -5.02 16.03 -7.74
N TYR A 69 -5.84 15.13 -8.21
CA TYR A 69 -5.48 14.28 -9.32
C TYR A 69 -5.81 14.99 -10.61
N GLU A 70 -4.82 15.57 -11.23
CA GLU A 70 -4.94 16.04 -12.60
C GLU A 70 -4.99 14.82 -13.53
N ASN A 71 -5.40 15.05 -14.78
CA ASN A 71 -5.53 13.96 -15.74
C ASN A 71 -4.26 13.11 -15.87
N VAL A 72 -3.09 13.75 -15.83
CA VAL A 72 -1.81 13.04 -15.94
C VAL A 72 -1.61 12.11 -14.75
N GLY A 73 -1.95 12.57 -13.54
CA GLY A 73 -1.85 11.76 -12.34
C GLY A 73 -2.76 10.54 -12.41
N ARG A 74 -3.99 10.72 -12.91
CA ARG A 74 -4.94 9.61 -13.06
C ARG A 74 -4.44 8.58 -14.06
N GLN A 75 -3.84 9.01 -15.16
CA GLN A 75 -3.28 8.11 -16.15
C GLN A 75 -2.12 7.29 -15.58
N LYS A 76 -1.24 7.93 -14.80
CA LYS A 76 -0.14 7.23 -14.13
C LYS A 76 -0.67 6.22 -13.14
N ASP A 77 -1.70 6.57 -12.38
CA ASP A 77 -2.31 5.65 -11.41
C ASP A 77 -2.93 4.45 -12.12
N ALA A 78 -3.60 4.67 -13.25
CA ALA A 78 -4.21 3.59 -14.03
C ALA A 78 -3.15 2.62 -14.55
N ILE A 79 -2.03 3.12 -15.05
CA ILE A 79 -0.93 2.31 -15.57
C ILE A 79 -0.32 1.49 -14.42
N ARG A 80 -0.11 2.14 -13.29
CA ARG A 80 0.45 1.50 -12.10
C ARG A 80 -0.48 0.40 -11.59
N ASP A 81 -1.77 0.68 -11.49
CA ASP A 81 -2.74 -0.30 -11.01
C ASP A 81 -2.84 -1.49 -11.96
N ALA A 82 -2.79 -1.25 -13.27
CA ALA A 82 -2.77 -2.31 -14.26
C ALA A 82 -1.55 -3.21 -14.09
N TYR A 83 -0.37 -2.62 -13.86
CA TYR A 83 0.84 -3.38 -13.63
C TYR A 83 0.72 -4.26 -12.38
N LEU A 84 0.24 -3.68 -11.28
CA LEU A 84 0.09 -4.42 -10.03
C LEU A 84 -0.90 -5.58 -10.19
N LYS A 85 -1.98 -5.36 -10.91
CA LYS A 85 -2.94 -6.41 -11.21
C LYS A 85 -2.30 -7.52 -12.03
N ASP A 86 -1.51 -7.16 -13.04
CA ASP A 86 -0.85 -8.13 -13.91
C ASP A 86 0.11 -9.04 -13.15
N ILE A 87 0.77 -8.54 -12.12
CA ILE A 87 1.65 -9.38 -11.29
C ILE A 87 0.88 -10.08 -10.16
N GLY A 88 -0.43 -10.02 -10.17
CA GLY A 88 -1.29 -10.78 -9.26
C GLY A 88 -1.64 -10.10 -7.96
N CYS A 89 -1.41 -8.78 -7.87
CA CYS A 89 -1.71 -8.04 -6.64
C CYS A 89 -3.13 -7.51 -6.64
N SER A 90 -3.76 -7.54 -5.47
CA SER A 90 -4.96 -6.77 -5.18
C SER A 90 -4.54 -5.44 -4.57
N VAL A 91 -5.28 -4.38 -4.83
CA VAL A 91 -4.98 -3.05 -4.29
C VAL A 91 -6.15 -2.54 -3.48
N LEU A 92 -5.90 -2.17 -2.24
CA LEU A 92 -6.84 -1.44 -1.40
C LEU A 92 -6.33 -0.01 -1.27
N ARG A 93 -7.22 0.94 -1.48
CA ARG A 93 -6.84 2.35 -1.44
C ARG A 93 -7.75 3.11 -0.51
N TYR A 94 -7.18 3.87 0.39
CA TYR A 94 -7.90 4.68 1.36
C TYR A 94 -7.42 6.10 1.30
N SER A 95 -8.31 7.05 1.58
CA SER A 95 -7.92 8.45 1.67
C SER A 95 -7.36 8.75 3.06
N ASN A 96 -6.65 9.87 3.17
CA ASN A 96 -6.24 10.35 4.49
C ASN A 96 -7.44 10.64 5.38
N ALA A 97 -8.55 11.10 4.79
CA ALA A 97 -9.78 11.31 5.55
C ALA A 97 -10.32 10.00 6.13
N ASP A 98 -10.24 8.90 5.37
CA ASP A 98 -10.65 7.59 5.88
C ASP A 98 -9.84 7.21 7.11
N ILE A 99 -8.53 7.43 7.07
CA ILE A 99 -7.64 7.13 8.19
C ILE A 99 -7.98 7.98 9.41
N ASN A 100 -8.25 9.27 9.18
CA ASN A 100 -8.49 10.22 10.28
C ASN A 100 -9.89 10.13 10.87
N GLN A 101 -10.88 9.70 10.10
CA GLN A 101 -12.28 9.73 10.50
C GLN A 101 -12.93 8.36 10.63
N SER A 102 -12.40 7.34 9.97
CA SER A 102 -13.01 6.01 9.92
C SER A 102 -11.98 4.90 10.10
N PHE A 103 -11.03 5.12 10.97
CA PHE A 103 -9.88 4.21 11.14
C PHE A 103 -10.30 2.78 11.43
N LYS A 104 -11.27 2.60 12.33
CA LYS A 104 -11.75 1.27 12.68
C LYS A 104 -12.30 0.54 11.47
N THR A 105 -13.07 1.24 10.64
CA THR A 105 -13.63 0.66 9.41
C THR A 105 -12.53 0.26 8.44
N VAL A 106 -11.49 1.08 8.30
CA VAL A 106 -10.34 0.76 7.45
C VAL A 106 -9.66 -0.52 7.94
N CYS A 107 -9.40 -0.61 9.23
CA CYS A 107 -8.74 -1.79 9.80
C CYS A 107 -9.59 -3.05 9.62
N GLU A 108 -10.89 -2.95 9.82
CA GLU A 108 -11.80 -4.08 9.63
C GLU A 108 -11.83 -4.53 8.17
N ASP A 109 -11.83 -3.57 7.24
CA ASP A 109 -11.82 -3.87 5.81
C ASP A 109 -10.54 -4.62 5.41
N ILE A 110 -9.39 -4.15 5.88
CA ILE A 110 -8.12 -4.83 5.63
C ILE A 110 -8.13 -6.24 6.22
N TYR A 111 -8.60 -6.37 7.45
CA TYR A 111 -8.64 -7.64 8.14
C TYR A 111 -9.54 -8.64 7.41
N ASN A 112 -10.72 -8.19 6.98
CA ASN A 112 -11.65 -9.04 6.24
C ASN A 112 -11.04 -9.48 4.91
N HIS A 113 -10.32 -8.60 4.25
CA HIS A 113 -9.66 -8.93 2.99
C HIS A 113 -8.60 -10.02 3.18
N LEU A 114 -7.82 -9.92 4.25
CA LEU A 114 -6.81 -10.92 4.58
C LEU A 114 -7.43 -12.28 4.88
N ARG A 115 -8.52 -12.30 5.61
CA ARG A 115 -9.23 -13.55 5.92
C ARG A 115 -9.68 -14.27 4.67
N MET A 116 -10.11 -13.55 3.65
CA MET A 116 -10.56 -14.13 2.39
C MET A 116 -9.41 -14.75 1.60
N HIS A 117 -8.17 -14.35 1.88
CA HIS A 117 -7.00 -14.78 1.11
C HIS A 117 -6.12 -15.77 1.84
N THR A 118 -6.35 -15.98 3.13
CA THR A 118 -5.48 -16.84 3.96
C THR A 118 -6.14 -18.16 4.38
N ASP A 119 -7.36 -18.38 4.02
CA ASP A 119 -8.07 -19.62 4.32
C ASP A 119 -7.74 -20.75 3.37
#